data_41f161c1d842708b09996b1ebb96e20c
#
_entry.id   41f161c1d842708b09996b1ebb96e20c
#
_cell.length_a   1.000
_cell.length_b   1.000
_cell.length_c   1.000
_cell.angle_alpha   90.00
_cell.angle_beta   90.00
_cell.angle_gamma   90.00
#
_symmetry.space_group_name_H-M   'P 1'
#
loop_
_entity.id
_entity.type
_entity.pdbx_description
1 polymer ?
#
loop_
_entity_poly.entity_id
_entity_poly.type
_entity_poly.pdbx_seq_one_letter_code
_entity_poly.pdbx_strand_id
1 'polypeptide(L)'
;MRMTAATVITCFCYIVATSMITGRMPVSYYFFGVIMQFGLTLGIRFAYRFVLLLRGRHQEESEHLKHVMLIGAGSAGQMIFRDIKHAKEVKEKVCCFIDDNPNKWGRYIDGVPVEGGRDEIMRACEKYHIDKIYVVIPSASAEAKKDILNLCNHTGCELMNLPGMYQLYTGDVTVSNMKEVAVEDLLGRDPIKVNMDEIFQHLKGKVIMVTGGGGSIGSELCRQIAAHGPKQLIIFDIYENNAYDIQLELKKKYPDLNLVVRIGSVRDSRLMFKIFETYRPEMVYHAAAHKHVPLMEDSPCEAIKNNAIGTYKTAYAALVYGCKRFVLISTDKAVNPTNVMGASKRLCEMVVQSFDHMVKTGRAYELPQLFTHSMSDMTTKPEVIEALKHAKTEFVAVRFGNVLGSNGSVIPLFKKQIAAGGPV
;
A
#
# COMPACT_ATOMS: atom_id res chain seq x y z
N MET A 1 30.55 40.76 4.00
CA MET A 1 30.10 42.02 3.41
C MET A 1 29.11 42.83 4.29
N ARG A 2 27.94 42.30 4.72
CA ARG A 2 26.99 43.10 5.55
C ARG A 2 27.57 43.57 6.91
N MET A 3 28.49 42.83 7.50
CA MET A 3 29.09 43.10 8.81
C MET A 3 30.15 44.21 8.76
N THR A 4 30.99 44.18 7.74
CA THR A 4 32.00 45.22 7.50
C THR A 4 31.35 46.58 7.22
N ALA A 5 30.29 46.60 6.42
CA ALA A 5 29.52 47.80 6.13
C ALA A 5 28.88 48.41 7.40
N ALA A 6 28.24 47.58 8.24
CA ALA A 6 27.61 48.02 9.50
C ALA A 6 28.67 48.57 10.48
N THR A 7 29.85 47.94 10.58
CA THR A 7 30.94 48.43 11.46
C THR A 7 31.49 49.75 10.96
N VAL A 8 31.68 49.93 9.67
CA VAL A 8 32.14 51.18 9.05
C VAL A 8 31.19 52.32 9.34
N ILE A 9 29.87 52.10 9.17
CA ILE A 9 28.84 53.09 9.45
C ILE A 9 28.81 53.50 10.94
N THR A 10 28.89 52.50 11.85
CA THR A 10 28.90 52.78 13.31
C THR A 10 30.20 53.53 13.73
N CYS A 11 31.34 53.19 13.17
CA CYS A 11 32.58 53.92 13.40
C CYS A 11 32.52 55.37 12.90
N PHE A 12 31.94 55.55 11.70
CA PHE A 12 31.76 56.90 11.16
C PHE A 12 30.84 57.74 12.06
N CYS A 13 29.70 57.21 12.47
CA CYS A 13 28.77 57.90 13.41
C CYS A 13 29.48 58.22 14.75
N TYR A 14 30.27 57.29 15.28
CA TYR A 14 31.06 57.49 16.51
C TYR A 14 32.06 58.62 16.39
N ILE A 15 32.82 58.71 15.30
CA ILE A 15 33.83 59.76 15.03
C ILE A 15 33.12 61.13 14.93
N VAL A 16 31.98 61.21 14.22
CA VAL A 16 31.22 62.45 14.07
C VAL A 16 30.65 62.90 15.42
N ALA A 17 30.02 62.01 16.19
CA ALA A 17 29.44 62.32 17.50
C ALA A 17 30.51 62.79 18.51
N THR A 18 31.62 62.08 18.62
CA THR A 18 32.71 62.46 19.51
C THR A 18 33.35 63.78 19.11
N SER A 19 33.52 64.06 17.81
CA SER A 19 34.04 65.32 17.29
C SER A 19 33.15 66.52 17.59
N MET A 20 31.82 66.31 17.64
CA MET A 20 30.83 67.33 17.94
C MET A 20 30.71 67.68 19.46
N ILE A 21 30.92 66.64 20.33
CA ILE A 21 30.67 66.80 21.79
C ILE A 21 31.93 67.23 22.53
N THR A 22 33.10 66.63 22.17
CA THR A 22 34.37 66.78 22.94
C THR A 22 35.45 67.57 22.21
N GLY A 23 35.18 68.02 20.97
CA GLY A 23 36.20 68.64 20.13
C GLY A 23 37.19 67.67 19.50
N ARG A 24 38.28 68.13 18.88
CA ARG A 24 39.25 67.30 18.19
C ARG A 24 40.09 66.49 19.19
N MET A 25 39.93 65.16 19.20
CA MET A 25 40.75 64.21 19.94
C MET A 25 41.99 63.81 19.13
N PRO A 26 43.08 63.32 19.78
CA PRO A 26 44.22 62.76 19.07
C PRO A 26 43.85 61.62 18.11
N VAL A 27 44.49 61.55 16.96
CA VAL A 27 44.22 60.51 15.91
C VAL A 27 44.34 59.07 16.46
N SER A 28 45.23 58.87 17.42
CA SER A 28 45.40 57.58 18.12
C SER A 28 44.16 57.14 18.86
N TYR A 29 43.36 58.04 19.42
CA TYR A 29 42.10 57.72 20.12
C TYR A 29 41.08 57.10 19.17
N TYR A 30 40.93 57.64 17.99
CA TYR A 30 39.99 57.08 16.98
C TYR A 30 40.47 55.75 16.46
N PHE A 31 41.78 55.58 16.24
CA PHE A 31 42.36 54.35 15.76
C PHE A 31 42.16 53.17 16.74
N PHE A 32 42.51 53.37 18.03
CA PHE A 32 42.29 52.37 19.07
C PHE A 32 40.81 52.12 19.34
N GLY A 33 39.95 53.12 19.26
CA GLY A 33 38.52 52.99 19.42
C GLY A 33 37.87 52.11 18.36
N VAL A 34 38.27 52.26 17.09
CA VAL A 34 37.81 51.43 15.97
C VAL A 34 38.25 49.96 16.15
N ILE A 35 39.50 49.71 16.50
CA ILE A 35 40.00 48.37 16.74
C ILE A 35 39.27 47.70 17.89
N MET A 36 39.09 48.40 19.00
CA MET A 36 38.42 47.87 20.18
C MET A 36 36.94 47.61 19.92
N GLN A 37 36.22 48.49 19.21
CA GLN A 37 34.83 48.30 18.81
C GLN A 37 34.66 47.07 17.88
N PHE A 38 35.56 46.91 16.91
CA PHE A 38 35.58 45.76 16.03
C PHE A 38 35.81 44.45 16.81
N GLY A 39 36.81 44.42 17.70
CA GLY A 39 37.09 43.28 18.57
C GLY A 39 35.93 42.88 19.48
N LEU A 40 35.28 43.86 20.13
CA LEU A 40 34.11 43.63 20.97
C LEU A 40 32.91 43.09 20.17
N THR A 41 32.64 43.67 19.00
CA THR A 41 31.54 43.21 18.13
C THR A 41 31.76 41.80 17.66
N LEU A 42 33.00 41.44 17.30
CA LEU A 42 33.38 40.08 16.90
C LEU A 42 33.26 39.10 18.08
N GLY A 43 33.77 39.50 19.26
CA GLY A 43 33.74 38.71 20.49
C GLY A 43 32.31 38.38 20.96
N ILE A 44 31.41 39.39 20.99
CA ILE A 44 30.01 39.18 21.36
C ILE A 44 29.31 38.21 20.40
N ARG A 45 29.56 38.32 19.11
CA ARG A 45 28.95 37.42 18.13
C ARG A 45 29.48 36.00 18.21
N PHE A 46 30.78 35.85 18.44
CA PHE A 46 31.37 34.51 18.66
C PHE A 46 30.87 33.89 19.95
N ALA A 47 30.80 34.66 21.05
CA ALA A 47 30.25 34.18 22.31
C ALA A 47 28.78 33.80 22.18
N TYR A 48 27.95 34.56 21.48
CA TYR A 48 26.55 34.23 21.24
C TYR A 48 26.41 32.92 20.42
N ARG A 49 27.19 32.77 19.34
CA ARG A 49 27.20 31.54 18.56
C ARG A 49 27.69 30.34 19.35
N PHE A 50 28.72 30.55 20.19
CA PHE A 50 29.23 29.50 21.06
C PHE A 50 28.24 29.06 22.11
N VAL A 51 27.51 30.01 22.73
CA VAL A 51 26.43 29.68 23.67
C VAL A 51 25.27 28.95 22.98
N LEU A 52 24.91 29.33 21.74
CA LEU A 52 23.90 28.58 20.98
C LEU A 52 24.35 27.16 20.64
N LEU A 53 25.63 26.97 20.29
CA LEU A 53 26.20 25.63 20.05
C LEU A 53 26.24 24.77 21.31
N LEU A 54 26.57 25.36 22.46
CA LEU A 54 26.55 24.65 23.74
C LEU A 54 25.12 24.29 24.18
N ARG A 55 24.17 25.22 24.01
CA ARG A 55 22.74 24.94 24.28
C ARG A 55 22.18 23.86 23.36
N GLY A 56 22.53 23.87 22.08
CA GLY A 56 22.14 22.82 21.13
C GLY A 56 22.66 21.44 21.54
N ARG A 57 23.93 21.35 22.01
CA ARG A 57 24.50 20.09 22.52
C ARG A 57 23.80 19.58 23.79
N HIS A 58 23.49 20.44 24.75
CA HIS A 58 22.81 20.02 25.99
C HIS A 58 21.35 19.59 25.80
N GLN A 59 20.66 20.07 24.77
CA GLN A 59 19.31 19.60 24.45
C GLN A 59 19.30 18.24 23.77
N GLU A 60 20.36 17.87 23.04
CA GLU A 60 20.50 16.55 22.38
C GLU A 60 20.83 15.40 23.34
N GLU A 61 21.43 15.66 24.51
CA GLU A 61 21.80 14.61 25.47
C GLU A 61 20.69 14.16 26.41
N SER A 62 19.57 14.88 26.50
CA SER A 62 18.49 14.59 27.45
C SER A 62 17.29 13.83 26.88
N GLU A 63 17.17 13.63 25.57
CA GLU A 63 16.12 12.83 24.93
C GLU A 63 16.73 11.59 24.25
N HIS A 64 16.15 10.39 24.51
CA HIS A 64 16.45 9.20 23.73
C HIS A 64 15.93 9.35 22.30
N LEU A 65 16.75 9.97 21.44
CA LEU A 65 16.46 10.13 20.02
C LEU A 65 16.86 8.85 19.29
N LYS A 66 15.99 8.27 18.46
CA LYS A 66 16.35 7.18 17.56
C LYS A 66 17.33 7.70 16.50
N HIS A 67 18.46 7.02 16.34
CA HIS A 67 19.42 7.32 15.28
C HIS A 67 18.94 6.75 13.95
N VAL A 68 18.94 7.59 12.93
CA VAL A 68 18.37 7.27 11.63
C VAL A 68 19.43 7.38 10.54
N MET A 69 19.45 6.38 9.64
CA MET A 69 20.17 6.40 8.37
C MET A 69 19.18 6.63 7.24
N LEU A 70 19.51 7.52 6.30
CA LEU A 70 18.74 7.73 5.07
C LEU A 70 19.46 7.12 3.88
N ILE A 71 18.82 6.17 3.19
CA ILE A 71 19.31 5.62 1.92
C ILE A 71 18.67 6.37 0.77
N GLY A 72 19.50 7.09 0.01
CA GLY A 72 19.09 8.01 -1.04
C GLY A 72 19.30 9.47 -0.66
N ALA A 73 20.38 10.08 -1.14
CA ALA A 73 20.73 11.49 -0.96
C ALA A 73 20.21 12.37 -2.14
N GLY A 74 19.11 11.95 -2.78
CA GLY A 74 18.40 12.68 -3.83
C GLY A 74 17.39 13.68 -3.27
N SER A 75 16.56 14.28 -4.14
CA SER A 75 15.52 15.24 -3.75
C SER A 75 14.55 14.66 -2.71
N ALA A 76 14.08 13.45 -2.91
CA ALA A 76 13.18 12.78 -1.98
C ALA A 76 13.82 12.55 -0.59
N GLY A 77 15.09 12.08 -0.53
CA GLY A 77 15.81 11.92 0.73
C GLY A 77 16.03 13.22 1.46
N GLN A 78 16.33 14.30 0.73
CA GLN A 78 16.46 15.64 1.34
C GLN A 78 15.14 16.19 1.85
N MET A 79 13.99 15.86 1.22
CA MET A 79 12.67 16.24 1.72
C MET A 79 12.36 15.53 3.05
N ILE A 80 12.52 14.19 3.11
CA ILE A 80 12.36 13.43 4.35
C ILE A 80 13.28 13.93 5.45
N PHE A 81 14.55 14.22 5.12
CA PHE A 81 15.51 14.78 6.09
C PHE A 81 15.04 16.11 6.69
N ARG A 82 14.52 17.02 5.85
CA ARG A 82 13.98 18.29 6.31
C ARG A 82 12.73 18.12 7.16
N ASP A 83 11.88 17.17 6.78
CA ASP A 83 10.68 16.86 7.54
C ASP A 83 11.01 16.33 8.94
N ILE A 84 11.93 15.35 9.06
CA ILE A 84 12.44 14.87 10.35
C ILE A 84 13.02 16.02 11.19
N LYS A 85 13.81 16.90 10.57
CA LYS A 85 14.47 18.03 11.27
C LYS A 85 13.48 19.08 11.78
N HIS A 86 12.33 19.24 11.14
CA HIS A 86 11.33 20.25 11.50
C HIS A 86 10.15 19.69 12.30
N ALA A 87 9.93 18.40 12.28
CA ALA A 87 8.86 17.73 13.02
C ALA A 87 9.21 17.61 14.51
N LYS A 88 8.69 18.50 15.34
CA LYS A 88 8.92 18.51 16.81
C LYS A 88 8.38 17.26 17.51
N GLU A 89 7.48 16.52 16.88
CA GLU A 89 6.85 15.32 17.43
C GLU A 89 7.66 14.03 17.12
N VAL A 90 8.57 14.09 16.16
CA VAL A 90 9.38 12.95 15.72
C VAL A 90 10.68 12.95 16.52
N LYS A 91 10.83 11.99 17.44
CA LYS A 91 12.04 11.83 18.25
C LYS A 91 13.12 11.04 17.49
N GLU A 92 13.54 11.54 16.33
CA GLU A 92 14.51 10.91 15.43
C GLU A 92 15.59 11.90 15.01
N LYS A 93 16.83 11.39 14.87
CA LYS A 93 18.00 12.16 14.44
C LYS A 93 18.68 11.46 13.26
N VAL A 94 18.74 12.14 12.12
CA VAL A 94 19.46 11.62 10.96
C VAL A 94 20.97 11.77 11.20
N CYS A 95 21.69 10.65 11.18
CA CYS A 95 23.12 10.57 11.47
C CYS A 95 23.98 10.52 10.21
N CYS A 96 23.48 9.85 9.14
CA CYS A 96 24.22 9.75 7.87
C CYS A 96 23.28 9.49 6.70
N PHE A 97 23.79 9.70 5.48
CA PHE A 97 23.19 9.30 4.22
C PHE A 97 24.04 8.22 3.56
N ILE A 98 23.38 7.32 2.83
CA ILE A 98 23.98 6.38 1.88
C ILE A 98 23.41 6.67 0.50
N ASP A 99 24.26 6.72 -0.53
CA ASP A 99 23.84 6.94 -1.93
C ASP A 99 24.84 6.27 -2.87
N ASP A 100 24.34 5.49 -3.83
CA ASP A 100 25.19 4.77 -4.78
C ASP A 100 25.91 5.67 -5.80
N ASN A 101 25.57 6.96 -5.87
CA ASN A 101 26.25 7.90 -6.75
C ASN A 101 27.57 8.39 -6.12
N PRO A 102 28.73 7.98 -6.67
CA PRO A 102 30.06 8.32 -6.12
C PRO A 102 30.31 9.83 -6.02
N ASN A 103 29.65 10.64 -6.85
CA ASN A 103 29.82 12.09 -6.84
C ASN A 103 29.26 12.77 -5.58
N LYS A 104 28.49 12.03 -4.78
CA LYS A 104 27.92 12.53 -3.51
C LYS A 104 28.74 12.11 -2.29
N TRP A 105 29.62 11.14 -2.41
CA TRP A 105 30.38 10.59 -1.29
C TRP A 105 31.26 11.63 -0.63
N GLY A 106 31.35 11.60 0.69
CA GLY A 106 32.12 12.55 1.49
C GLY A 106 31.55 13.97 1.51
N ARG A 107 30.41 14.23 0.86
CA ARG A 107 29.70 15.52 0.95
C ARG A 107 28.79 15.57 2.17
N TYR A 108 28.40 16.78 2.53
CA TYR A 108 27.49 17.04 3.65
C TYR A 108 26.17 17.66 3.15
N ILE A 109 25.08 17.15 3.66
CA ILE A 109 23.73 17.71 3.43
C ILE A 109 23.26 18.30 4.75
N ASP A 110 23.20 19.63 4.84
CA ASP A 110 22.85 20.39 6.06
C ASP A 110 23.60 19.90 7.32
N GLY A 111 24.87 19.52 7.18
CA GLY A 111 25.74 19.07 8.26
C GLY A 111 25.75 17.56 8.50
N VAL A 112 24.97 16.77 7.77
CA VAL A 112 24.94 15.30 7.85
C VAL A 112 25.77 14.71 6.69
N PRO A 113 26.73 13.78 6.94
CA PRO A 113 27.62 13.24 5.92
C PRO A 113 26.90 12.23 5.01
N VAL A 114 27.36 12.15 3.75
CA VAL A 114 27.10 11.03 2.84
C VAL A 114 28.30 10.10 2.93
N GLU A 115 28.15 8.97 3.63
CA GLU A 115 29.28 8.07 3.97
C GLU A 115 29.80 7.28 2.77
N GLY A 116 28.90 6.85 1.88
CA GLY A 116 29.28 6.05 0.71
C GLY A 116 28.10 5.41 0.01
N GLY A 117 28.36 4.35 -0.76
CA GLY A 117 27.37 3.52 -1.43
C GLY A 117 26.76 2.44 -0.52
N ARG A 118 25.97 1.54 -1.13
CA ARG A 118 25.33 0.42 -0.43
C ARG A 118 26.27 -0.48 0.37
N ASP A 119 27.53 -0.58 -0.04
CA ASP A 119 28.54 -1.41 0.61
C ASP A 119 28.92 -0.87 2.00
N GLU A 120 28.70 0.40 2.27
CA GLU A 120 29.00 1.05 3.55
C GLU A 120 27.82 0.96 4.57
N ILE A 121 26.67 0.37 4.20
CA ILE A 121 25.48 0.31 5.08
C ILE A 121 25.81 -0.33 6.43
N MET A 122 26.43 -1.51 6.44
CA MET A 122 26.75 -2.24 7.67
C MET A 122 27.69 -1.43 8.57
N ARG A 123 28.76 -0.89 7.98
CA ARG A 123 29.75 -0.08 8.69
C ARG A 123 29.16 1.20 9.27
N ALA A 124 28.28 1.87 8.50
CA ALA A 124 27.59 3.07 8.96
C ALA A 124 26.61 2.78 10.09
N CYS A 125 25.92 1.62 10.08
CA CYS A 125 25.04 1.18 11.17
C CYS A 125 25.82 1.04 12.49
N GLU A 126 26.99 0.39 12.45
CA GLU A 126 27.87 0.22 13.60
C GLU A 126 28.46 1.56 14.09
N LYS A 127 28.97 2.36 13.15
CA LYS A 127 29.63 3.66 13.43
C LYS A 127 28.70 4.65 14.12
N TYR A 128 27.44 4.71 13.71
CA TYR A 128 26.47 5.70 14.18
C TYR A 128 25.42 5.13 15.14
N HIS A 129 25.51 3.84 15.49
CA HIS A 129 24.52 3.13 16.31
C HIS A 129 23.08 3.37 15.81
N ILE A 130 22.85 2.99 14.54
CA ILE A 130 21.59 3.26 13.85
C ILE A 130 20.49 2.33 14.39
N ASP A 131 19.36 2.92 14.80
CA ASP A 131 18.17 2.20 15.24
C ASP A 131 17.20 1.96 14.08
N LYS A 132 17.18 2.90 13.09
CA LYS A 132 16.18 2.91 12.03
C LYS A 132 16.76 3.35 10.69
N ILE A 133 16.34 2.69 9.62
CA ILE A 133 16.78 2.98 8.25
C ILE A 133 15.56 3.38 7.41
N TYR A 134 15.62 4.54 6.77
CA TYR A 134 14.67 5.00 5.78
C TYR A 134 15.21 4.78 4.36
N VAL A 135 14.54 3.95 3.57
CA VAL A 135 14.89 3.70 2.17
C VAL A 135 14.09 4.64 1.27
N VAL A 136 14.75 5.67 0.74
CA VAL A 136 14.14 6.79 0.00
C VAL A 136 14.74 6.89 -1.40
N ILE A 137 14.55 5.83 -2.20
CA ILE A 137 15.09 5.69 -3.56
C ILE A 137 13.97 5.43 -4.58
N PRO A 138 13.00 6.35 -4.77
CA PRO A 138 11.83 6.12 -5.62
C PRO A 138 12.17 5.88 -7.09
N SER A 139 13.29 6.38 -7.58
CA SER A 139 13.75 6.23 -8.96
C SER A 139 14.62 5.00 -9.21
N ALA A 140 14.96 4.22 -8.17
CA ALA A 140 15.74 3.00 -8.33
C ALA A 140 14.92 1.89 -8.97
N SER A 141 15.60 1.01 -9.75
CA SER A 141 14.98 -0.20 -10.28
C SER A 141 14.55 -1.14 -9.14
N ALA A 142 13.56 -2.00 -9.40
CA ALA A 142 13.09 -2.99 -8.43
C ALA A 142 14.22 -3.90 -7.94
N GLU A 143 15.15 -4.26 -8.83
CA GLU A 143 16.31 -5.08 -8.53
C GLU A 143 17.27 -4.36 -7.57
N ALA A 144 17.68 -3.10 -7.89
CA ALA A 144 18.54 -2.30 -7.04
C ALA A 144 17.93 -2.05 -5.66
N LYS A 145 16.62 -1.81 -5.61
CA LYS A 145 15.88 -1.64 -4.36
C LYS A 145 15.88 -2.90 -3.52
N LYS A 146 15.65 -4.05 -4.14
CA LYS A 146 15.70 -5.36 -3.49
C LYS A 146 17.08 -5.64 -2.88
N ASP A 147 18.16 -5.39 -3.62
CA ASP A 147 19.53 -5.59 -3.14
C ASP A 147 19.82 -4.73 -1.90
N ILE A 148 19.44 -3.45 -1.94
CA ILE A 148 19.59 -2.54 -0.81
C ILE A 148 18.77 -3.00 0.40
N LEU A 149 17.49 -3.40 0.19
CA LEU A 149 16.64 -3.90 1.26
C LEU A 149 17.19 -5.20 1.87
N ASN A 150 17.75 -6.10 1.06
CA ASN A 150 18.41 -7.31 1.55
C ASN A 150 19.64 -6.97 2.44
N LEU A 151 20.47 -6.02 2.03
CA LEU A 151 21.59 -5.55 2.85
C LEU A 151 21.09 -4.96 4.17
N CYS A 152 20.05 -4.13 4.11
CA CYS A 152 19.46 -3.52 5.31
C CYS A 152 18.86 -4.55 6.28
N ASN A 153 18.27 -5.64 5.78
CA ASN A 153 17.73 -6.71 6.63
C ASN A 153 18.79 -7.37 7.52
N HIS A 154 20.04 -7.40 7.09
CA HIS A 154 21.13 -7.97 7.90
C HIS A 154 21.60 -7.04 9.02
N THR A 155 21.17 -5.78 9.05
CA THR A 155 21.58 -4.81 10.08
C THR A 155 20.81 -4.97 11.39
N GLY A 156 19.62 -5.61 11.37
CA GLY A 156 18.73 -5.71 12.53
C GLY A 156 18.00 -4.40 12.88
N CYS A 157 18.18 -3.31 12.12
CA CYS A 157 17.52 -2.03 12.33
C CYS A 157 16.04 -2.07 11.87
N GLU A 158 15.22 -1.19 12.43
CA GLU A 158 13.85 -0.95 11.94
C GLU A 158 13.90 -0.39 10.51
N LEU A 159 13.24 -1.05 9.54
CA LEU A 159 13.27 -0.64 8.14
C LEU A 159 11.96 0.01 7.71
N MET A 160 12.07 1.20 7.13
CA MET A 160 10.95 1.94 6.55
C MET A 160 11.23 2.25 5.08
N ASN A 161 10.22 2.07 4.25
CA ASN A 161 10.32 2.30 2.80
C ASN A 161 9.33 3.37 2.35
N LEU A 162 9.76 4.22 1.39
CA LEU A 162 8.85 5.13 0.71
C LEU A 162 8.09 4.35 -0.37
N PRO A 163 6.75 4.24 -0.29
CA PRO A 163 5.95 3.61 -1.34
C PRO A 163 6.11 4.33 -2.68
N GLY A 164 6.05 3.58 -3.77
CA GLY A 164 6.45 3.96 -5.13
C GLY A 164 5.94 5.30 -5.68
N MET A 165 6.42 5.63 -6.88
CA MET A 165 6.39 6.94 -7.57
C MET A 165 5.05 7.72 -7.62
N TYR A 166 3.89 7.11 -7.36
CA TYR A 166 2.59 7.79 -7.44
C TYR A 166 2.38 8.92 -6.42
N GLN A 167 3.07 8.85 -5.29
CA GLN A 167 2.94 9.86 -4.23
C GLN A 167 3.90 11.06 -4.39
N LEU A 168 4.93 10.92 -5.22
CA LEU A 168 5.85 12.03 -5.54
C LEU A 168 5.24 13.09 -6.47
N TYR A 169 4.21 12.73 -7.24
CA TYR A 169 3.51 13.67 -8.11
C TYR A 169 2.57 14.63 -7.37
N THR A 170 2.19 14.32 -6.14
CA THR A 170 1.33 15.18 -5.30
C THR A 170 2.10 16.18 -4.44
N GLY A 171 3.44 16.17 -4.48
CA GLY A 171 4.29 17.19 -3.84
C GLY A 171 4.58 17.01 -2.34
N ASP A 172 3.94 16.08 -1.66
CA ASP A 172 4.06 15.89 -0.21
C ASP A 172 4.75 14.59 0.16
N VAL A 173 6.09 14.58 0.08
CA VAL A 173 6.91 13.48 0.64
C VAL A 173 7.20 13.81 2.11
N THR A 174 6.45 13.20 3.02
CA THR A 174 6.58 13.38 4.47
C THR A 174 6.94 12.07 5.17
N VAL A 175 7.46 12.16 6.40
CA VAL A 175 7.74 10.97 7.23
C VAL A 175 6.49 10.12 7.46
N SER A 176 5.31 10.73 7.53
CA SER A 176 4.03 10.02 7.65
C SER A 176 3.71 9.12 6.47
N ASN A 177 4.33 9.33 5.32
CA ASN A 177 4.19 8.51 4.11
C ASN A 177 5.12 7.28 4.11
N MET A 178 6.06 7.19 5.04
CA MET A 178 6.93 6.04 5.20
C MET A 178 6.14 4.86 5.77
N LYS A 179 6.37 3.67 5.22
CA LYS A 179 5.74 2.42 5.67
C LYS A 179 6.82 1.40 6.00
N GLU A 180 6.50 0.50 6.92
CA GLU A 180 7.34 -0.68 7.10
C GLU A 180 7.56 -1.39 5.77
N VAL A 181 8.76 -1.95 5.59
CA VAL A 181 9.09 -2.72 4.39
C VAL A 181 8.14 -3.92 4.30
N ALA A 182 7.33 -3.93 3.26
CA ALA A 182 6.44 -5.04 2.99
C ALA A 182 7.22 -6.19 2.33
N VAL A 183 6.72 -7.42 2.50
CA VAL A 183 7.34 -8.60 1.87
C VAL A 183 7.37 -8.47 0.34
N GLU A 184 6.40 -7.78 -0.21
CA GLU A 184 6.30 -7.46 -1.64
C GLU A 184 7.49 -6.66 -2.15
N ASP A 185 8.02 -5.75 -1.34
CA ASP A 185 9.20 -4.93 -1.67
C ASP A 185 10.48 -5.78 -1.83
N LEU A 186 10.53 -6.94 -1.16
CA LEU A 186 11.65 -7.88 -1.22
C LEU A 186 11.62 -8.81 -2.44
N LEU A 187 10.48 -8.93 -3.12
CA LEU A 187 10.34 -9.85 -4.27
C LEU A 187 11.01 -9.35 -5.54
N GLY A 188 11.27 -8.06 -5.67
CA GLY A 188 11.93 -7.46 -6.81
C GLY A 188 11.18 -7.62 -8.14
N ARG A 189 9.85 -7.68 -8.10
CA ARG A 189 8.99 -7.72 -9.29
C ARG A 189 8.42 -6.35 -9.57
N ASP A 190 8.61 -5.86 -10.78
CA ASP A 190 7.94 -4.63 -11.22
C ASP A 190 6.43 -4.86 -11.32
N PRO A 191 5.61 -3.92 -10.80
CA PRO A 191 4.16 -3.97 -10.99
C PRO A 191 3.83 -3.97 -12.49
N ILE A 192 2.89 -4.83 -12.89
CA ILE A 192 2.38 -4.82 -14.26
C ILE A 192 1.66 -3.50 -14.48
N LYS A 193 2.12 -2.72 -15.47
CA LYS A 193 1.46 -1.48 -15.89
C LYS A 193 0.38 -1.83 -16.91
N VAL A 194 -0.86 -1.77 -16.49
CA VAL A 194 -2.04 -1.91 -17.37
C VAL A 194 -2.70 -0.56 -17.56
N ASN A 195 -3.35 -0.37 -18.71
CA ASN A 195 -4.20 0.80 -18.92
C ASN A 195 -5.48 0.65 -18.06
N MET A 196 -5.40 1.15 -16.84
CA MET A 196 -6.48 1.02 -15.86
C MET A 196 -7.76 1.74 -16.34
N ASP A 197 -7.63 2.85 -17.06
CA ASP A 197 -8.79 3.63 -17.54
C ASP A 197 -9.66 2.81 -18.50
N GLU A 198 -9.05 2.04 -19.40
CA GLU A 198 -9.76 1.14 -20.30
C GLU A 198 -10.53 0.03 -19.58
N ILE A 199 -9.88 -0.59 -18.58
CA ILE A 199 -10.49 -1.65 -17.77
C ILE A 199 -11.67 -1.10 -16.98
N PHE A 200 -11.52 0.06 -16.38
CA PHE A 200 -12.52 0.65 -15.50
C PHE A 200 -13.71 1.28 -16.22
N GLN A 201 -13.57 1.67 -17.49
CA GLN A 201 -14.71 2.07 -18.32
C GLN A 201 -15.77 0.96 -18.40
N HIS A 202 -15.36 -0.31 -18.38
CA HIS A 202 -16.29 -1.44 -18.37
C HIS A 202 -17.07 -1.61 -17.07
N LEU A 203 -16.61 -1.03 -15.95
CA LEU A 203 -17.25 -1.13 -14.64
C LEU A 203 -18.19 0.04 -14.35
N LYS A 204 -17.90 1.21 -14.94
CA LYS A 204 -18.65 2.44 -14.69
C LYS A 204 -20.14 2.31 -15.04
N GLY A 205 -21.01 2.71 -14.11
CA GLY A 205 -22.45 2.68 -14.30
C GLY A 205 -23.09 1.29 -14.34
N LYS A 206 -22.36 0.22 -14.00
CA LYS A 206 -22.84 -1.17 -13.97
C LYS A 206 -23.29 -1.60 -12.58
N VAL A 207 -24.21 -2.55 -12.54
CA VAL A 207 -24.54 -3.29 -11.33
C VAL A 207 -23.59 -4.48 -11.23
N ILE A 208 -22.75 -4.49 -10.19
CA ILE A 208 -21.67 -5.47 -10.03
C ILE A 208 -21.85 -6.22 -8.71
N MET A 209 -21.72 -7.53 -8.77
CA MET A 209 -21.77 -8.40 -7.59
C MET A 209 -20.44 -9.08 -7.35
N VAL A 210 -19.99 -9.09 -6.10
CA VAL A 210 -18.81 -9.82 -5.64
C VAL A 210 -19.24 -10.83 -4.59
N THR A 211 -19.13 -12.11 -4.91
CA THR A 211 -19.33 -13.18 -3.91
C THR A 211 -18.03 -13.50 -3.21
N GLY A 212 -18.09 -13.79 -1.91
CA GLY A 212 -16.89 -13.88 -1.08
C GLY A 212 -16.23 -12.51 -0.90
N GLY A 213 -17.05 -11.44 -0.91
CA GLY A 213 -16.60 -10.05 -0.90
C GLY A 213 -15.93 -9.58 0.40
N GLY A 214 -16.10 -10.32 1.50
CA GLY A 214 -15.34 -10.11 2.74
C GLY A 214 -13.98 -10.80 2.79
N GLY A 215 -13.70 -11.71 1.85
CA GLY A 215 -12.40 -12.38 1.75
C GLY A 215 -11.29 -11.47 1.25
N SER A 216 -10.03 -11.90 1.35
CA SER A 216 -8.86 -11.08 0.95
C SER A 216 -8.93 -10.60 -0.51
N ILE A 217 -9.29 -11.48 -1.46
CA ILE A 217 -9.41 -11.13 -2.87
C ILE A 217 -10.70 -10.36 -3.13
N GLY A 218 -11.83 -10.84 -2.56
CA GLY A 218 -13.13 -10.22 -2.76
C GLY A 218 -13.19 -8.79 -2.24
N SER A 219 -12.62 -8.51 -1.07
CA SER A 219 -12.57 -7.17 -0.50
C SER A 219 -11.73 -6.21 -1.35
N GLU A 220 -10.61 -6.68 -1.89
CA GLU A 220 -9.79 -5.87 -2.78
C GLU A 220 -10.51 -5.58 -4.11
N LEU A 221 -11.19 -6.57 -4.69
CA LEU A 221 -12.06 -6.32 -5.83
C LEU A 221 -13.13 -5.28 -5.51
N CYS A 222 -13.77 -5.36 -4.34
CA CYS A 222 -14.77 -4.37 -3.91
C CYS A 222 -14.17 -2.97 -3.80
N ARG A 223 -12.95 -2.81 -3.27
CA ARG A 223 -12.24 -1.52 -3.19
C ARG A 223 -11.98 -0.92 -4.57
N GLN A 224 -11.45 -1.73 -5.47
CA GLN A 224 -11.14 -1.30 -6.83
C GLN A 224 -12.42 -0.95 -7.60
N ILE A 225 -13.46 -1.78 -7.54
CA ILE A 225 -14.74 -1.51 -8.19
C ILE A 225 -15.36 -0.21 -7.65
N ALA A 226 -15.38 -0.03 -6.33
CA ALA A 226 -15.95 1.15 -5.68
C ALA A 226 -15.29 2.46 -6.14
N ALA A 227 -13.97 2.44 -6.38
CA ALA A 227 -13.22 3.60 -6.85
C ALA A 227 -13.63 4.09 -8.26
N HIS A 228 -14.33 3.24 -9.05
CA HIS A 228 -14.60 3.51 -10.46
C HIS A 228 -16.09 3.75 -10.77
N GLY A 229 -16.88 4.12 -9.77
CA GLY A 229 -18.24 4.59 -9.93
C GLY A 229 -19.23 3.57 -10.53
N PRO A 230 -19.36 2.37 -9.96
CA PRO A 230 -20.40 1.44 -10.36
C PRO A 230 -21.80 2.05 -10.07
N LYS A 231 -22.82 1.65 -10.83
CA LYS A 231 -24.20 2.01 -10.52
C LYS A 231 -24.65 1.44 -9.17
N GLN A 232 -24.21 0.21 -8.88
CA GLN A 232 -24.43 -0.46 -7.60
C GLN A 232 -23.36 -1.52 -7.40
N LEU A 233 -22.82 -1.63 -6.19
CA LEU A 233 -21.93 -2.71 -5.75
C LEU A 233 -22.66 -3.60 -4.75
N ILE A 234 -22.72 -4.91 -5.03
CA ILE A 234 -23.35 -5.90 -4.17
C ILE A 234 -22.25 -6.80 -3.62
N ILE A 235 -22.10 -6.79 -2.31
CA ILE A 235 -21.22 -7.69 -1.57
C ILE A 235 -22.07 -8.85 -1.06
N PHE A 236 -21.68 -10.08 -1.41
CA PHE A 236 -22.32 -11.29 -0.92
C PHE A 236 -21.29 -12.17 -0.23
N ASP A 237 -21.48 -12.47 1.05
CA ASP A 237 -20.58 -13.30 1.83
C ASP A 237 -21.34 -14.15 2.84
N ILE A 238 -20.77 -15.28 3.26
CA ILE A 238 -21.30 -16.10 4.34
C ILE A 238 -20.84 -15.60 5.72
N TYR A 239 -19.68 -14.91 5.77
CA TYR A 239 -19.08 -14.45 7.01
C TYR A 239 -19.36 -12.95 7.23
N GLU A 240 -20.26 -12.68 8.21
CA GLU A 240 -20.78 -11.34 8.44
C GLU A 240 -19.72 -10.31 8.86
N ASN A 241 -18.77 -10.71 9.74
CA ASN A 241 -17.79 -9.77 10.28
C ASN A 241 -16.92 -9.15 9.18
N ASN A 242 -16.34 -9.98 8.31
CA ASN A 242 -15.53 -9.48 7.21
C ASN A 242 -16.36 -8.64 6.19
N ALA A 243 -17.63 -9.05 5.97
CA ALA A 243 -18.52 -8.28 5.11
C ALA A 243 -18.90 -6.93 5.72
N TYR A 244 -19.01 -6.86 7.03
CA TYR A 244 -19.27 -5.62 7.78
C TYR A 244 -18.05 -4.69 7.75
N ASP A 245 -16.85 -5.24 7.96
CA ASP A 245 -15.62 -4.45 7.93
C ASP A 245 -15.43 -3.73 6.59
N ILE A 246 -15.54 -4.46 5.47
CA ILE A 246 -15.46 -3.86 4.14
C ILE A 246 -16.60 -2.88 3.86
N GLN A 247 -17.81 -3.12 4.40
CA GLN A 247 -18.92 -2.18 4.28
C GLN A 247 -18.60 -0.85 4.96
N LEU A 248 -18.07 -0.88 6.19
CA LEU A 248 -17.70 0.32 6.93
C LEU A 248 -16.59 1.10 6.21
N GLU A 249 -15.58 0.40 5.73
CA GLU A 249 -14.48 1.00 4.97
C GLU A 249 -14.99 1.73 3.72
N LEU A 250 -15.78 1.03 2.89
CA LEU A 250 -16.29 1.58 1.64
C LEU A 250 -17.26 2.73 1.85
N LYS A 251 -18.16 2.65 2.83
CA LYS A 251 -19.07 3.76 3.15
C LYS A 251 -18.35 5.00 3.64
N LYS A 252 -17.27 4.82 4.41
CA LYS A 252 -16.42 5.94 4.86
C LYS A 252 -15.69 6.60 3.70
N LYS A 253 -15.15 5.79 2.78
CA LYS A 253 -14.33 6.29 1.67
C LYS A 253 -15.17 6.81 0.49
N TYR A 254 -16.32 6.21 0.25
CA TYR A 254 -17.24 6.52 -0.84
C TYR A 254 -18.69 6.66 -0.32
N PRO A 255 -19.04 7.79 0.31
CA PRO A 255 -20.36 7.98 0.95
C PRO A 255 -21.54 7.84 -0.02
N ASP A 256 -21.37 8.24 -1.28
CA ASP A 256 -22.40 8.22 -2.32
C ASP A 256 -22.51 6.88 -3.05
N LEU A 257 -21.68 5.89 -2.69
CA LEU A 257 -21.70 4.57 -3.32
C LEU A 257 -23.02 3.83 -2.98
N ASN A 258 -23.75 3.44 -3.99
CA ASN A 258 -24.90 2.53 -3.81
C ASN A 258 -24.38 1.11 -3.47
N LEU A 259 -24.12 0.90 -2.19
CA LEU A 259 -23.52 -0.33 -1.64
C LEU A 259 -24.60 -1.17 -0.96
N VAL A 260 -24.71 -2.41 -1.39
CA VAL A 260 -25.59 -3.43 -0.80
C VAL A 260 -24.74 -4.57 -0.28
N VAL A 261 -24.96 -4.96 0.98
CA VAL A 261 -24.35 -6.15 1.57
C VAL A 261 -25.43 -7.17 1.88
N ARG A 262 -25.19 -8.42 1.48
CA ARG A 262 -26.07 -9.55 1.74
C ARG A 262 -25.29 -10.71 2.32
N ILE A 263 -25.78 -11.23 3.45
CA ILE A 263 -25.16 -12.39 4.12
C ILE A 263 -25.90 -13.64 3.69
N GLY A 264 -25.14 -14.65 3.29
CA GLY A 264 -25.70 -15.93 2.88
C GLY A 264 -24.69 -16.85 2.22
N SER A 265 -25.09 -18.07 1.94
CA SER A 265 -24.27 -19.08 1.30
C SER A 265 -24.56 -19.18 -0.20
N VAL A 266 -23.53 -19.26 -1.03
CA VAL A 266 -23.63 -19.57 -2.47
C VAL A 266 -24.26 -20.95 -2.73
N ARG A 267 -24.36 -21.79 -1.71
CA ARG A 267 -25.02 -23.10 -1.74
C ARG A 267 -26.55 -22.98 -1.72
N ASP A 268 -27.10 -21.84 -1.26
CA ASP A 268 -28.52 -21.62 -1.18
C ASP A 268 -29.09 -21.10 -2.51
N SER A 269 -29.74 -21.98 -3.26
CA SER A 269 -30.30 -21.63 -4.55
C SER A 269 -31.43 -20.59 -4.44
N ARG A 270 -32.28 -20.64 -3.41
CA ARG A 270 -33.39 -19.69 -3.23
C ARG A 270 -32.85 -18.28 -3.02
N LEU A 271 -31.90 -18.15 -2.12
CA LEU A 271 -31.30 -16.85 -1.83
C LEU A 271 -30.56 -16.29 -3.06
N MET A 272 -29.81 -17.14 -3.76
CA MET A 272 -29.12 -16.73 -4.98
C MET A 272 -30.11 -16.23 -6.04
N PHE A 273 -31.15 -17.01 -6.36
CA PHE A 273 -32.16 -16.58 -7.31
C PHE A 273 -32.82 -15.27 -6.90
N LYS A 274 -33.22 -15.12 -5.62
CA LYS A 274 -33.83 -13.89 -5.10
C LYS A 274 -32.93 -12.68 -5.25
N ILE A 275 -31.63 -12.83 -4.98
CA ILE A 275 -30.62 -11.75 -5.11
C ILE A 275 -30.47 -11.36 -6.58
N PHE A 276 -30.29 -12.32 -7.49
CA PHE A 276 -30.17 -12.05 -8.91
C PHE A 276 -31.43 -11.45 -9.50
N GLU A 277 -32.61 -11.90 -9.08
CA GLU A 277 -33.90 -11.34 -9.45
C GLU A 277 -34.03 -9.87 -9.02
N THR A 278 -33.69 -9.59 -7.75
CA THR A 278 -33.85 -8.26 -7.15
C THR A 278 -32.89 -7.24 -7.72
N TYR A 279 -31.62 -7.60 -7.83
CA TYR A 279 -30.55 -6.64 -8.16
C TYR A 279 -30.07 -6.68 -9.61
N ARG A 280 -30.38 -7.75 -10.35
CA ARG A 280 -29.99 -7.92 -11.77
C ARG A 280 -28.52 -7.54 -12.04
N PRO A 281 -27.53 -8.17 -11.39
CA PRO A 281 -26.14 -7.84 -11.60
C PRO A 281 -25.75 -8.09 -13.06
N GLU A 282 -25.12 -7.09 -13.67
CA GLU A 282 -24.59 -7.20 -15.03
C GLU A 282 -23.25 -7.94 -15.07
N MET A 283 -22.49 -7.83 -13.98
CA MET A 283 -21.19 -8.50 -13.84
C MET A 283 -21.09 -9.17 -12.47
N VAL A 284 -20.54 -10.38 -12.45
CA VAL A 284 -20.32 -11.15 -11.22
C VAL A 284 -18.84 -11.53 -11.12
N TYR A 285 -18.21 -11.19 -10.02
CA TYR A 285 -16.92 -11.71 -9.62
C TYR A 285 -17.12 -12.75 -8.53
N HIS A 286 -16.92 -14.01 -8.88
CA HIS A 286 -17.17 -15.14 -7.99
C HIS A 286 -15.90 -15.56 -7.26
N ALA A 287 -15.69 -14.99 -6.05
CA ALA A 287 -14.52 -15.28 -5.20
C ALA A 287 -14.86 -16.12 -3.96
N ALA A 288 -16.13 -16.50 -3.79
CA ALA A 288 -16.57 -17.37 -2.69
C ALA A 288 -16.04 -18.79 -2.87
N ALA A 289 -15.14 -19.21 -1.99
CA ALA A 289 -14.60 -20.57 -1.99
C ALA A 289 -13.93 -20.93 -0.65
N HIS A 290 -13.94 -22.20 -0.29
CA HIS A 290 -13.05 -22.75 0.73
C HIS A 290 -11.66 -22.96 0.12
N LYS A 291 -10.58 -22.46 0.78
CA LYS A 291 -9.23 -22.42 0.21
C LYS A 291 -8.14 -23.14 1.03
N HIS A 292 -8.42 -23.48 2.29
CA HIS A 292 -7.42 -24.11 3.16
C HIS A 292 -7.28 -25.59 2.84
N VAL A 293 -6.12 -25.97 2.29
CA VAL A 293 -5.86 -27.34 1.84
C VAL A 293 -6.05 -28.36 2.96
N PRO A 294 -5.43 -28.26 4.16
CA PRO A 294 -5.61 -29.26 5.20
C PRO A 294 -7.07 -29.46 5.61
N LEU A 295 -7.82 -28.37 5.79
CA LEU A 295 -9.23 -28.45 6.18
C LEU A 295 -10.11 -29.11 5.10
N MET A 296 -9.74 -28.94 3.83
CA MET A 296 -10.49 -29.55 2.72
C MET A 296 -10.14 -31.02 2.52
N GLU A 297 -8.93 -31.44 2.87
CA GLU A 297 -8.60 -32.87 2.98
C GLU A 297 -9.45 -33.57 4.02
N ASP A 298 -9.62 -32.94 5.20
CA ASP A 298 -10.47 -33.46 6.28
C ASP A 298 -11.97 -33.36 5.98
N SER A 299 -12.36 -32.45 5.08
CA SER A 299 -13.76 -32.15 4.77
C SER A 299 -14.05 -32.07 3.27
N PRO A 300 -13.77 -33.13 2.49
CA PRO A 300 -13.85 -33.10 1.02
C PRO A 300 -15.26 -32.81 0.50
N CYS A 301 -16.30 -33.31 1.16
CA CYS A 301 -17.69 -33.03 0.78
C CYS A 301 -18.03 -31.54 0.87
N GLU A 302 -17.51 -30.82 1.87
CA GLU A 302 -17.75 -29.40 2.00
C GLU A 302 -17.00 -28.60 0.92
N ALA A 303 -15.80 -29.04 0.51
CA ALA A 303 -15.13 -28.46 -0.64
C ALA A 303 -15.95 -28.55 -1.91
N ILE A 304 -16.51 -29.72 -2.21
CA ILE A 304 -17.35 -29.93 -3.41
C ILE A 304 -18.66 -29.12 -3.32
N LYS A 305 -19.36 -29.22 -2.20
CA LYS A 305 -20.64 -28.49 -2.00
C LYS A 305 -20.48 -26.98 -2.12
N ASN A 306 -19.45 -26.43 -1.49
CA ASN A 306 -19.25 -24.98 -1.50
C ASN A 306 -18.61 -24.50 -2.80
N ASN A 307 -17.50 -25.12 -3.23
CA ASN A 307 -16.76 -24.65 -4.38
C ASN A 307 -17.46 -25.02 -5.69
N ALA A 308 -17.61 -26.31 -6.00
CA ALA A 308 -18.15 -26.74 -7.29
C ALA A 308 -19.65 -26.49 -7.42
N ILE A 309 -20.47 -26.99 -6.46
CA ILE A 309 -21.93 -26.86 -6.53
C ILE A 309 -22.35 -25.41 -6.27
N GLY A 310 -21.68 -24.68 -5.35
CA GLY A 310 -21.91 -23.25 -5.12
C GLY A 310 -21.62 -22.42 -6.36
N THR A 311 -20.51 -22.68 -7.07
CA THR A 311 -20.19 -22.06 -8.36
C THR A 311 -21.28 -22.34 -9.39
N TYR A 312 -21.72 -23.61 -9.52
CA TYR A 312 -22.79 -23.98 -10.43
C TYR A 312 -24.07 -23.19 -10.19
N LYS A 313 -24.54 -23.16 -8.95
CA LYS A 313 -25.79 -22.47 -8.58
C LYS A 313 -25.70 -20.96 -8.83
N THR A 314 -24.56 -20.36 -8.52
CA THR A 314 -24.34 -18.93 -8.76
C THR A 314 -24.28 -18.62 -10.26
N ALA A 315 -23.56 -19.45 -11.04
CA ALA A 315 -23.46 -19.33 -12.50
C ALA A 315 -24.83 -19.53 -13.16
N TYR A 316 -25.61 -20.49 -12.69
CA TYR A 316 -26.96 -20.74 -13.20
C TYR A 316 -27.90 -19.56 -12.93
N ALA A 317 -27.86 -18.99 -11.73
CA ALA A 317 -28.64 -17.80 -11.42
C ALA A 317 -28.20 -16.61 -12.29
N ALA A 318 -26.90 -16.41 -12.49
CA ALA A 318 -26.38 -15.38 -13.38
C ALA A 318 -26.90 -15.55 -14.83
N LEU A 319 -26.93 -16.75 -15.32
CA LEU A 319 -27.44 -17.09 -16.64
C LEU A 319 -28.93 -16.77 -16.79
N VAL A 320 -29.75 -17.26 -15.87
CA VAL A 320 -31.25 -17.07 -15.87
C VAL A 320 -31.61 -15.60 -15.83
N TYR A 321 -30.88 -14.81 -15.06
CA TYR A 321 -31.20 -13.39 -14.86
C TYR A 321 -30.41 -12.44 -15.79
N GLY A 322 -29.77 -12.97 -16.83
CA GLY A 322 -29.20 -12.20 -17.93
C GLY A 322 -27.95 -11.41 -17.55
N CYS A 323 -27.15 -11.94 -16.63
CA CYS A 323 -25.82 -11.40 -16.35
C CYS A 323 -24.98 -11.36 -17.65
N LYS A 324 -24.25 -10.27 -17.89
CA LYS A 324 -23.42 -10.14 -19.08
C LYS A 324 -22.10 -10.89 -18.97
N ARG A 325 -21.48 -10.85 -17.80
CA ARG A 325 -20.20 -11.50 -17.56
C ARG A 325 -20.09 -12.10 -16.17
N PHE A 326 -19.68 -13.36 -16.12
CA PHE A 326 -19.40 -14.11 -14.89
C PHE A 326 -17.92 -14.46 -14.85
N VAL A 327 -17.18 -13.95 -13.86
CA VAL A 327 -15.74 -14.16 -13.68
C VAL A 327 -15.52 -15.04 -12.45
N LEU A 328 -15.03 -16.26 -12.68
CA LEU A 328 -14.59 -17.15 -11.61
C LEU A 328 -13.17 -16.82 -11.18
N ILE A 329 -12.98 -16.54 -9.90
CA ILE A 329 -11.65 -16.44 -9.30
C ILE A 329 -11.15 -17.86 -9.00
N SER A 330 -10.13 -18.30 -9.77
CA SER A 330 -9.51 -19.62 -9.62
C SER A 330 -8.06 -19.50 -9.12
N THR A 331 -7.33 -20.58 -9.10
CA THR A 331 -5.98 -20.72 -8.53
C THR A 331 -5.08 -21.56 -9.42
N ASP A 332 -3.77 -21.38 -9.30
CA ASP A 332 -2.73 -22.23 -9.87
C ASP A 332 -2.87 -23.70 -9.44
N LYS A 333 -3.39 -23.95 -8.23
CA LYS A 333 -3.61 -25.29 -7.67
C LYS A 333 -4.70 -26.09 -8.37
N ALA A 334 -5.48 -25.44 -9.25
CA ALA A 334 -6.41 -26.11 -10.16
C ALA A 334 -5.73 -26.74 -11.40
N VAL A 335 -4.44 -26.45 -11.61
CA VAL A 335 -3.63 -27.05 -12.68
C VAL A 335 -3.02 -28.35 -12.14
N ASN A 336 -3.40 -29.48 -12.75
CA ASN A 336 -2.98 -30.81 -12.30
C ASN A 336 -3.12 -30.99 -10.76
N PRO A 337 -4.35 -30.92 -10.24
CA PRO A 337 -4.58 -30.82 -8.80
C PRO A 337 -4.10 -32.08 -8.07
N THR A 338 -3.34 -31.90 -7.00
CA THR A 338 -2.81 -32.96 -6.13
C THR A 338 -3.50 -33.00 -4.77
N ASN A 339 -4.52 -32.18 -4.57
CA ASN A 339 -5.26 -32.07 -3.31
C ASN A 339 -6.74 -31.75 -3.58
N VAL A 340 -7.59 -32.03 -2.59
CA VAL A 340 -9.06 -31.84 -2.68
C VAL A 340 -9.46 -30.42 -3.01
N MET A 341 -8.81 -29.43 -2.38
CA MET A 341 -9.12 -28.02 -2.64
C MET A 341 -8.83 -27.67 -4.10
N GLY A 342 -7.66 -28.03 -4.64
CA GLY A 342 -7.29 -27.82 -6.03
C GLY A 342 -8.24 -28.54 -6.98
N ALA A 343 -8.60 -29.80 -6.70
CA ALA A 343 -9.56 -30.57 -7.48
C ALA A 343 -10.96 -29.92 -7.49
N SER A 344 -11.44 -29.43 -6.34
CA SER A 344 -12.72 -28.73 -6.25
C SER A 344 -12.71 -27.43 -7.08
N LYS A 345 -11.59 -26.69 -7.12
CA LYS A 345 -11.45 -25.50 -7.95
C LYS A 345 -11.38 -25.85 -9.44
N ARG A 346 -10.73 -26.98 -9.80
CA ARG A 346 -10.76 -27.47 -11.18
C ARG A 346 -12.17 -27.81 -11.63
N LEU A 347 -12.98 -28.42 -10.77
CA LEU A 347 -14.40 -28.63 -11.04
C LEU A 347 -15.16 -27.33 -11.26
N CYS A 348 -14.87 -26.27 -10.49
CA CYS A 348 -15.46 -24.95 -10.73
C CYS A 348 -15.12 -24.42 -12.13
N GLU A 349 -13.87 -24.57 -12.57
CA GLU A 349 -13.46 -24.19 -13.94
C GLU A 349 -14.19 -24.99 -15.01
N MET A 350 -14.33 -26.28 -14.82
CA MET A 350 -15.09 -27.15 -15.75
C MET A 350 -16.57 -26.71 -15.83
N VAL A 351 -17.19 -26.35 -14.71
CA VAL A 351 -18.53 -25.77 -14.67
C VAL A 351 -18.60 -24.52 -15.54
N VAL A 352 -17.70 -23.56 -15.30
CA VAL A 352 -17.66 -22.29 -16.03
C VAL A 352 -17.42 -22.50 -17.52
N GLN A 353 -16.50 -23.41 -17.90
CA GLN A 353 -16.24 -23.78 -19.28
C GLN A 353 -17.45 -24.44 -19.96
N SER A 354 -18.16 -25.33 -19.24
CA SER A 354 -19.38 -25.96 -19.75
C SER A 354 -20.49 -24.94 -19.97
N PHE A 355 -20.67 -24.00 -19.05
CA PHE A 355 -21.66 -22.94 -19.19
C PHE A 355 -21.36 -22.05 -20.40
N ASP A 356 -20.11 -21.62 -20.57
CA ASP A 356 -19.69 -20.83 -21.72
C ASP A 356 -19.95 -21.57 -23.05
N HIS A 357 -19.58 -22.86 -23.10
CA HIS A 357 -19.82 -23.69 -24.27
C HIS A 357 -21.33 -23.83 -24.58
N MET A 358 -22.16 -24.10 -23.57
CA MET A 358 -23.60 -24.26 -23.73
C MET A 358 -24.28 -22.95 -24.20
N VAL A 359 -23.83 -21.81 -23.70
CA VAL A 359 -24.31 -20.49 -24.16
C VAL A 359 -23.89 -20.26 -25.62
N LYS A 360 -22.62 -20.47 -25.97
CA LYS A 360 -22.10 -20.24 -27.33
C LYS A 360 -22.73 -21.17 -28.38
N THR A 361 -23.15 -22.35 -27.96
CA THR A 361 -23.84 -23.32 -28.85
C THR A 361 -25.37 -23.17 -28.84
N GLY A 362 -25.91 -22.19 -28.11
CA GLY A 362 -27.38 -21.97 -28.01
C GLY A 362 -28.11 -23.07 -27.24
N ARG A 363 -27.39 -23.87 -26.46
CA ARG A 363 -27.93 -25.04 -25.72
C ARG A 363 -28.03 -24.80 -24.22
N ALA A 364 -27.97 -23.56 -23.77
CA ALA A 364 -28.00 -23.22 -22.34
C ALA A 364 -29.26 -23.74 -21.61
N TYR A 365 -30.37 -23.92 -22.33
CA TYR A 365 -31.63 -24.49 -21.80
C TYR A 365 -31.53 -25.97 -21.42
N GLU A 366 -30.47 -26.68 -21.86
CA GLU A 366 -30.25 -28.09 -21.50
C GLU A 366 -29.47 -28.22 -20.17
N LEU A 367 -28.96 -27.13 -19.61
CA LEU A 367 -28.26 -27.17 -18.33
C LEU A 367 -29.21 -27.59 -17.20
N PRO A 368 -28.88 -28.65 -16.45
CA PRO A 368 -29.75 -29.11 -15.37
C PRO A 368 -29.75 -28.12 -14.21
N GLN A 369 -30.87 -27.98 -13.55
CA GLN A 369 -30.94 -27.14 -12.35
C GLN A 369 -30.58 -27.93 -11.11
N LEU A 370 -29.68 -27.36 -10.28
CA LEU A 370 -29.28 -27.94 -9.01
C LEU A 370 -29.88 -27.12 -7.85
N PHE A 371 -30.83 -27.70 -7.14
CA PHE A 371 -31.51 -27.05 -6.01
C PHE A 371 -31.04 -27.64 -4.67
N THR A 372 -31.05 -26.81 -3.64
CA THR A 372 -30.79 -27.26 -2.26
C THR A 372 -32.05 -27.87 -1.64
N HIS A 373 -33.23 -27.40 -2.05
CA HIS A 373 -34.54 -27.84 -1.59
C HIS A 373 -35.44 -28.08 -2.80
N SER A 374 -36.50 -28.87 -2.64
CA SER A 374 -37.50 -29.08 -3.67
C SER A 374 -38.12 -27.76 -4.09
N MET A 375 -37.69 -27.22 -5.21
CA MET A 375 -38.17 -25.97 -5.82
C MET A 375 -38.85 -26.30 -7.15
N SER A 376 -39.81 -27.20 -7.13
CA SER A 376 -40.54 -27.67 -8.33
C SER A 376 -41.16 -26.53 -9.16
N ASP A 377 -41.39 -25.37 -8.54
CA ASP A 377 -42.22 -24.31 -9.16
C ASP A 377 -41.46 -23.23 -9.94
N MET A 378 -40.13 -23.09 -9.77
CA MET A 378 -39.39 -22.01 -10.45
C MET A 378 -38.73 -22.45 -11.77
N THR A 379 -38.53 -23.73 -11.99
CA THR A 379 -37.67 -24.23 -13.05
C THR A 379 -38.38 -24.65 -14.31
N THR A 380 -39.67 -24.89 -14.22
CA THR A 380 -40.53 -25.21 -15.35
C THR A 380 -41.23 -24.01 -15.95
N LYS A 381 -40.93 -22.79 -15.45
CA LYS A 381 -41.53 -21.58 -16.02
C LYS A 381 -41.07 -21.40 -17.46
N PRO A 382 -41.98 -21.28 -18.42
CA PRO A 382 -41.65 -21.05 -19.83
C PRO A 382 -40.72 -19.84 -20.04
N GLU A 383 -40.87 -18.82 -19.20
CA GLU A 383 -40.06 -17.59 -19.21
C GLU A 383 -38.55 -17.85 -18.92
N VAL A 384 -38.23 -18.82 -18.02
CA VAL A 384 -36.84 -19.19 -17.70
C VAL A 384 -36.25 -19.95 -18.87
N ILE A 385 -36.95 -20.87 -19.47
CA ILE A 385 -36.52 -21.63 -20.63
C ILE A 385 -36.24 -20.70 -21.81
N GLU A 386 -37.13 -19.73 -22.04
CA GLU A 386 -36.95 -18.75 -23.11
C GLU A 386 -35.75 -17.82 -22.85
N ALA A 387 -35.56 -17.37 -21.61
CA ALA A 387 -34.40 -16.61 -21.22
C ALA A 387 -33.09 -17.38 -21.46
N LEU A 388 -33.07 -18.68 -21.17
CA LEU A 388 -31.90 -19.54 -21.38
C LEU A 388 -31.58 -19.78 -22.86
N LYS A 389 -32.60 -19.87 -23.75
CA LYS A 389 -32.38 -19.99 -25.20
C LYS A 389 -31.67 -18.77 -25.80
N HIS A 390 -31.93 -17.60 -25.24
CA HIS A 390 -31.34 -16.30 -25.70
C HIS A 390 -30.25 -15.79 -24.83
N ALA A 391 -29.70 -16.61 -23.93
CA ALA A 391 -28.64 -16.23 -23.02
C ALA A 391 -27.34 -15.85 -23.79
N LYS A 392 -26.70 -14.75 -23.33
CA LYS A 392 -25.44 -14.22 -23.90
C LYS A 392 -24.38 -14.00 -22.83
N THR A 393 -24.52 -14.62 -21.68
CA THR A 393 -23.59 -14.49 -20.58
C THR A 393 -22.21 -15.05 -20.98
N GLU A 394 -21.18 -14.23 -20.85
CA GLU A 394 -19.79 -14.68 -21.00
C GLU A 394 -19.29 -15.27 -19.67
N PHE A 395 -18.76 -16.46 -19.72
CA PHE A 395 -18.19 -17.12 -18.56
C PHE A 395 -16.67 -17.22 -18.68
N VAL A 396 -15.94 -16.67 -17.70
CA VAL A 396 -14.49 -16.61 -17.70
C VAL A 396 -13.93 -17.11 -16.37
N ALA A 397 -12.83 -17.85 -16.40
CA ALA A 397 -12.06 -18.22 -15.22
C ALA A 397 -10.68 -17.55 -15.26
N VAL A 398 -10.28 -16.94 -14.15
CA VAL A 398 -8.96 -16.30 -13.98
C VAL A 398 -8.18 -17.07 -12.93
N ARG A 399 -6.96 -17.51 -13.28
CA ARG A 399 -6.02 -18.19 -12.39
C ARG A 399 -4.92 -17.24 -11.96
N PHE A 400 -4.52 -17.32 -10.70
CA PHE A 400 -3.32 -16.68 -10.19
C PHE A 400 -2.72 -17.50 -9.03
N GLY A 401 -1.46 -17.25 -8.73
CA GLY A 401 -0.73 -17.92 -7.66
C GLY A 401 -1.08 -17.43 -6.27
N ASN A 402 -0.17 -17.65 -5.32
CA ASN A 402 -0.37 -17.22 -3.94
C ASN A 402 -0.38 -15.70 -3.83
N VAL A 403 -1.38 -15.16 -3.13
CA VAL A 403 -1.47 -13.75 -2.78
C VAL A 403 -0.73 -13.54 -1.45
N LEU A 404 0.34 -12.77 -1.51
CA LEU A 404 1.15 -12.46 -0.32
C LEU A 404 0.33 -11.69 0.71
N GLY A 405 0.57 -11.99 1.99
CA GLY A 405 -0.12 -11.31 3.08
C GLY A 405 -1.62 -11.59 3.19
N SER A 406 -2.19 -12.48 2.35
CA SER A 406 -3.62 -12.82 2.43
C SER A 406 -3.96 -13.53 3.74
N ASN A 407 -5.19 -13.31 4.23
CA ASN A 407 -5.64 -13.90 5.50
C ASN A 407 -5.50 -15.44 5.49
N GLY A 408 -4.88 -15.99 6.55
CA GLY A 408 -4.57 -17.41 6.67
C GLY A 408 -3.47 -17.90 5.71
N SER A 409 -2.67 -17.02 5.08
CA SER A 409 -1.47 -17.42 4.33
C SER A 409 -0.27 -17.62 5.25
N VAL A 410 0.80 -18.21 4.70
CA VAL A 410 2.00 -18.59 5.46
C VAL A 410 2.73 -17.38 6.07
N ILE A 411 2.75 -16.22 5.42
CA ILE A 411 3.47 -15.03 5.90
C ILE A 411 2.91 -14.49 7.21
N PRO A 412 1.60 -14.22 7.37
CA PRO A 412 1.02 -13.86 8.66
C PRO A 412 1.25 -14.91 9.76
N LEU A 413 1.28 -16.19 9.38
CA LEU A 413 1.59 -17.27 10.32
C LEU A 413 3.05 -17.17 10.80
N PHE A 414 4.01 -17.05 9.90
CA PHE A 414 5.43 -16.89 10.22
C PHE A 414 5.68 -15.65 11.08
N LYS A 415 5.08 -14.51 10.75
CA LYS A 415 5.17 -13.29 11.58
C LYS A 415 4.71 -13.55 13.03
N LYS A 416 3.60 -14.27 13.22
CA LYS A 416 3.10 -14.63 14.54
C LYS A 416 4.05 -15.59 15.26
N GLN A 417 4.61 -16.58 14.57
CA GLN A 417 5.57 -17.54 15.15
C GLN A 417 6.85 -16.84 15.56
N ILE A 418 7.40 -15.95 14.74
CA ILE A 418 8.58 -15.13 15.06
C ILE A 418 8.31 -14.26 16.27
N ALA A 419 7.18 -13.56 16.33
CA ALA A 419 6.78 -12.72 17.46
C ALA A 419 6.61 -13.50 18.76
N ALA A 420 6.27 -14.80 18.67
CA ALA A 420 6.15 -15.72 19.82
C ALA A 420 7.49 -16.38 20.21
N GLY A 421 8.61 -16.07 19.53
CA GLY A 421 9.92 -16.64 19.81
C GLY A 421 10.26 -17.91 19.04
N GLY A 422 9.48 -18.26 18.00
CA GLY A 422 9.70 -19.45 17.16
C GLY A 422 9.20 -20.77 17.78
N PRO A 423 9.48 -21.91 17.12
CA PRO A 423 10.09 -22.08 15.81
C PRO A 423 9.17 -21.66 14.66
N VAL A 424 9.78 -21.44 13.48
CA VAL A 424 9.08 -21.07 12.23
C VAL A 424 9.04 -22.25 11.29
#